data_ff71345b63d4bcc62579abab1748a8b4
#
_entry.id   ff71345b63d4bcc62579abab1748a8b4
#
_cell.length_a   1.000
_cell.length_b   1.000
_cell.length_c   1.000
_cell.angle_alpha   90.00
_cell.angle_beta   90.00
_cell.angle_gamma   90.00
#
_symmetry.space_group_name_H-M   'P 1'
#
loop_
_entity.id
_entity.type
_entity.pdbx_description
1 polymer ?
#
loop_
_entity_poly.entity_id
_entity_poly.type
_entity_poly.pdbx_seq_one_letter_code
_entity_poly.pdbx_strand_id
1 'polypeptide(L)'
;MKAIQFRSKDEMLLIQDAQMPELKEGYDIVEVSHASINHRDLWISKGKYAKIKFPIIPGSDFCGYLNGTRILVNPGFFWGNNNAVQSDDFQILGLPQNGCFATFVSVPEEYIYKVPEHLSDAEASALPLAGITAYRALFSKCKPVAGETIL
;
A
#
# COMPACT_ATOMS: atom_id res chain seq x y z
N MET A 1 17.79 6.49 -4.69
CA MET A 1 16.97 5.49 -5.36
C MET A 1 16.08 6.11 -6.43
N LYS A 2 15.53 5.32 -7.37
CA LYS A 2 14.52 5.81 -8.32
C LYS A 2 13.14 5.86 -7.63
N ALA A 3 12.33 6.86 -7.95
CA ALA A 3 10.97 6.99 -7.45
C ALA A 3 10.10 7.82 -8.39
N ILE A 4 8.78 7.57 -8.39
CA ILE A 4 7.79 8.46 -8.95
C ILE A 4 7.28 9.36 -7.82
N GLN A 5 7.36 10.67 -7.98
CA GLN A 5 6.96 11.65 -6.99
C GLN A 5 5.90 12.59 -7.54
N PHE A 6 4.81 12.77 -6.80
CA PHE A 6 3.86 13.86 -7.02
C PHE A 6 4.38 15.10 -6.28
N ARG A 7 4.73 16.14 -7.01
CA ARG A 7 5.25 17.41 -6.44
C ARG A 7 4.16 18.41 -6.10
N SER A 8 3.13 18.39 -6.89
CA SER A 8 1.93 19.19 -6.72
C SER A 8 0.75 18.49 -7.42
N LYS A 9 -0.41 19.12 -7.41
CA LYS A 9 -1.56 18.66 -8.18
C LYS A 9 -1.21 18.58 -9.67
N ASP A 10 -1.51 17.44 -10.29
CA ASP A 10 -1.26 17.13 -11.72
C ASP A 10 0.22 17.18 -12.15
N GLU A 11 1.16 17.25 -11.20
CA GLU A 11 2.59 17.25 -11.46
C GLU A 11 3.25 15.97 -10.91
N MET A 12 3.68 15.12 -11.84
CA MET A 12 4.34 13.85 -11.54
C MET A 12 5.71 13.81 -12.18
N LEU A 13 6.74 13.46 -11.42
CA LEU A 13 8.11 13.36 -11.88
C LEU A 13 8.74 12.01 -11.55
N LEU A 14 9.52 11.48 -12.47
CA LEU A 14 10.46 10.40 -12.21
C LEU A 14 11.74 10.98 -11.61
N ILE A 15 12.02 10.67 -10.36
CA ILE A 15 13.21 11.08 -9.62
C ILE A 15 14.22 9.94 -9.67
N GLN A 16 15.45 10.23 -10.13
CA GLN A 16 16.52 9.21 -10.22
C GLN A 16 17.32 9.06 -8.92
N ASP A 17 17.39 10.11 -8.13
CA ASP A 17 18.21 10.27 -6.92
C ASP A 17 17.38 10.56 -5.66
N ALA A 18 16.15 10.06 -5.61
CA ALA A 18 15.33 10.15 -4.41
C ALA A 18 16.07 9.56 -3.19
N GLN A 19 15.91 10.22 -2.05
CA GLN A 19 16.49 9.75 -0.79
C GLN A 19 16.00 8.33 -0.46
N MET A 20 16.92 7.48 0.04
CA MET A 20 16.54 6.18 0.58
C MET A 20 15.63 6.35 1.80
N PRO A 21 14.64 5.47 1.98
CA PRO A 21 13.86 5.48 3.22
C PRO A 21 14.76 5.22 4.43
N GLU A 22 14.46 5.89 5.54
CA GLU A 22 15.16 5.67 6.79
C GLU A 22 14.69 4.35 7.43
N LEU A 23 15.65 3.57 7.94
CA LEU A 23 15.34 2.42 8.78
C LEU A 23 14.92 2.93 10.16
N LYS A 24 13.72 2.55 10.60
CA LYS A 24 13.15 2.90 11.90
C LYS A 24 12.95 1.62 12.71
N GLU A 25 12.92 1.75 14.02
CA GLU A 25 12.56 0.64 14.90
C GLU A 25 11.18 0.08 14.55
N GLY A 26 11.05 -1.24 14.41
CA GLY A 26 9.83 -1.93 14.01
C GLY A 26 9.46 -1.79 12.53
N TYR A 27 10.38 -1.31 11.69
CA TYR A 27 10.18 -1.18 10.24
C TYR A 27 11.28 -1.90 9.47
N ASP A 28 10.90 -2.46 8.32
CA ASP A 28 11.82 -2.99 7.33
C ASP A 28 11.87 -2.12 6.07
N ILE A 29 13.04 -2.14 5.40
CA ILE A 29 13.21 -1.56 4.07
C ILE A 29 13.10 -2.69 3.06
N VAL A 30 12.10 -2.62 2.20
CA VAL A 30 11.79 -3.65 1.19
C VAL A 30 12.19 -3.15 -0.19
N GLU A 31 12.85 -4.00 -0.97
CA GLU A 31 13.10 -3.77 -2.39
C GLU A 31 11.84 -4.10 -3.19
N VAL A 32 11.30 -3.09 -3.90
CA VAL A 32 10.07 -3.25 -4.69
C VAL A 32 10.37 -3.91 -6.03
N SER A 33 9.72 -5.04 -6.30
CA SER A 33 9.77 -5.74 -7.59
C SER A 33 8.68 -5.22 -8.54
N HIS A 34 7.43 -5.26 -8.09
CA HIS A 34 6.24 -4.83 -8.83
C HIS A 34 5.34 -4.00 -7.93
N ALA A 35 4.76 -2.96 -8.47
CA ALA A 35 3.75 -2.15 -7.80
C ALA A 35 2.51 -1.99 -8.67
N SER A 36 1.33 -1.91 -8.08
CA SER A 36 0.08 -1.69 -8.80
C SER A 36 -0.55 -0.34 -8.47
N ILE A 37 -1.22 0.23 -9.48
CA ILE A 37 -1.92 1.51 -9.38
C ILE A 37 -3.33 1.27 -8.83
N ASN A 38 -3.71 2.05 -7.83
CA ASN A 38 -5.05 2.09 -7.29
C ASN A 38 -5.75 3.40 -7.66
N HIS A 39 -7.08 3.40 -7.67
CA HIS A 39 -7.86 4.60 -7.97
C HIS A 39 -7.57 5.76 -7.00
N ARG A 40 -7.15 5.46 -5.77
CA ARG A 40 -6.72 6.48 -4.81
C ARG A 40 -5.48 7.26 -5.28
N ASP A 41 -4.56 6.63 -6.00
CA ASP A 41 -3.35 7.30 -6.51
C ASP A 41 -3.72 8.35 -7.56
N LEU A 42 -4.73 8.08 -8.39
CA LEU A 42 -5.28 9.07 -9.31
C LEU A 42 -5.93 10.25 -8.55
N TRP A 43 -6.69 10.00 -7.47
CA TRP A 43 -7.28 11.07 -6.68
C TRP A 43 -6.22 11.90 -5.94
N ILE A 44 -5.15 11.27 -5.46
CA ILE A 44 -4.00 11.98 -4.86
C ILE A 44 -3.34 12.89 -5.91
N SER A 45 -3.06 12.37 -7.13
CA SER A 45 -2.45 13.17 -8.19
C SER A 45 -3.29 14.38 -8.60
N LYS A 46 -4.62 14.25 -8.54
CA LYS A 46 -5.58 15.33 -8.82
C LYS A 46 -5.81 16.29 -7.65
N GLY A 47 -5.13 16.11 -6.52
CA GLY A 47 -5.35 16.93 -5.33
C GLY A 47 -6.73 16.74 -4.69
N LYS A 48 -7.42 15.62 -4.98
CA LYS A 48 -8.79 15.32 -4.54
C LYS A 48 -8.86 14.24 -3.45
N TYR A 49 -7.80 14.04 -2.70
CA TYR A 49 -7.76 13.10 -1.59
C TYR A 49 -7.57 13.84 -0.25
N ALA A 50 -8.02 13.25 0.84
CA ALA A 50 -7.92 13.90 2.15
C ALA A 50 -6.46 13.93 2.65
N LYS A 51 -6.09 14.99 3.38
CA LYS A 51 -4.81 15.13 4.09
C LYS A 51 -3.57 15.02 3.19
N ILE A 52 -3.66 15.40 1.90
CA ILE A 52 -2.50 15.38 0.99
C ILE A 52 -1.45 16.39 1.46
N LYS A 53 -0.19 15.94 1.48
CA LYS A 53 0.99 16.80 1.65
C LYS A 53 1.94 16.49 0.50
N PHE A 54 2.20 17.46 -0.36
CA PHE A 54 3.22 17.37 -1.39
C PHE A 54 4.58 17.90 -0.90
N PRO A 55 5.70 17.39 -1.41
CA PRO A 55 5.81 16.27 -2.33
C PRO A 55 5.58 14.92 -1.64
N ILE A 56 5.08 13.92 -2.39
CA ILE A 56 4.84 12.56 -1.90
C ILE A 56 5.22 11.51 -2.96
N ILE A 57 5.79 10.40 -2.56
CA ILE A 57 5.90 9.18 -3.36
C ILE A 57 4.62 8.38 -3.13
N PRO A 58 3.74 8.20 -4.12
CA PRO A 58 2.50 7.47 -3.96
C PRO A 58 2.71 5.95 -4.03
N GLY A 59 1.61 5.20 -4.12
CA GLY A 59 1.61 3.75 -4.27
C GLY A 59 1.38 3.03 -2.94
N SER A 60 0.39 2.14 -2.93
CA SER A 60 -0.02 1.40 -1.74
C SER A 60 0.25 -0.08 -1.88
N ASP A 61 0.15 -0.62 -3.08
CA ASP A 61 0.21 -2.04 -3.35
C ASP A 61 1.49 -2.42 -4.08
N PHE A 62 2.19 -3.40 -3.55
CA PHE A 62 3.42 -3.91 -4.15
C PHE A 62 3.72 -5.35 -3.72
N CYS A 63 4.51 -6.01 -4.54
CA CYS A 63 5.28 -7.21 -4.22
C CYS A 63 6.77 -6.84 -4.24
N GLY A 64 7.54 -7.37 -3.32
CA GLY A 64 8.96 -7.06 -3.21
C GLY A 64 9.75 -8.15 -2.52
N TYR A 65 11.00 -7.82 -2.23
CA TYR A 65 11.93 -8.74 -1.59
C TYR A 65 12.47 -8.14 -0.29
N LEU A 66 12.38 -8.95 0.77
CA LEU A 66 13.01 -8.69 2.05
C LEU A 66 13.97 -9.84 2.37
N ASN A 67 15.25 -9.55 2.44
CA ASN A 67 16.31 -10.57 2.69
C ASN A 67 16.17 -11.81 1.78
N GLY A 68 15.87 -11.59 0.48
CA GLY A 68 15.68 -12.65 -0.51
C GLY A 68 14.33 -13.37 -0.46
N THR A 69 13.47 -13.05 0.49
CA THR A 69 12.11 -13.61 0.60
C THR A 69 11.11 -12.73 -0.15
N ARG A 70 10.26 -13.35 -0.97
CA ARG A 70 9.14 -12.66 -1.65
C ARG A 70 8.06 -12.29 -0.65
N ILE A 71 7.71 -11.03 -0.60
CA ILE A 71 6.71 -10.50 0.33
C ILE A 71 5.68 -9.60 -0.37
N LEU A 72 4.53 -9.49 0.24
CA LEU A 72 3.52 -8.45 0.00
C LEU A 72 3.20 -7.76 1.34
N VAL A 73 2.56 -6.62 1.29
CA VAL A 73 2.27 -5.83 2.48
C VAL A 73 0.78 -5.51 2.56
N ASN A 74 0.20 -5.67 3.74
CA ASN A 74 -1.09 -5.04 4.02
C ASN A 74 -0.88 -3.52 4.07
N PRO A 75 -1.41 -2.73 3.12
CA PRO A 75 -1.14 -1.31 3.05
C PRO A 75 -1.87 -0.47 4.11
N GLY A 76 -2.82 -1.06 4.84
CA GLY A 76 -3.60 -0.38 5.87
C GLY A 76 -2.98 -0.57 7.25
N PHE A 77 -2.21 0.42 7.72
CA PHE A 77 -1.48 0.37 8.98
C PHE A 77 -2.28 0.94 10.14
N PHE A 78 -2.09 0.40 11.33
CA PHE A 78 -2.58 0.93 12.60
C PHE A 78 -4.11 1.08 12.67
N TRP A 79 -4.84 0.07 12.16
CA TRP A 79 -6.30 0.08 12.21
C TRP A 79 -6.83 0.23 13.64
N GLY A 80 -6.12 -0.32 14.63
CA GLY A 80 -6.54 -0.35 16.03
C GLY A 80 -7.34 -1.61 16.41
N ASN A 81 -7.73 -1.69 17.67
CA ASN A 81 -8.36 -2.88 18.25
C ASN A 81 -9.86 -3.00 17.96
N ASN A 82 -10.50 -1.93 17.47
CA ASN A 82 -11.92 -1.94 17.14
C ASN A 82 -12.15 -2.30 15.67
N ASN A 83 -12.63 -3.52 15.40
CA ASN A 83 -12.91 -3.96 14.04
C ASN A 83 -14.03 -3.19 13.33
N ALA A 84 -14.89 -2.46 14.06
CA ALA A 84 -15.99 -1.72 13.46
C ALA A 84 -15.55 -0.40 12.83
N VAL A 85 -14.52 0.26 13.41
CA VAL A 85 -14.05 1.59 13.01
C VAL A 85 -12.52 1.67 13.12
N GLN A 86 -11.92 2.40 12.21
CA GLN A 86 -10.47 2.68 12.22
C GLN A 86 -10.09 3.59 13.40
N SER A 87 -8.86 3.44 13.90
CA SER A 87 -8.26 4.34 14.88
C SER A 87 -7.89 5.70 14.27
N ASP A 88 -7.59 6.68 15.10
CA ASP A 88 -7.09 7.99 14.65
C ASP A 88 -5.71 7.89 13.97
N ASP A 89 -4.93 6.86 14.33
CA ASP A 89 -3.59 6.60 13.77
C ASP A 89 -3.63 5.83 12.44
N PHE A 90 -4.83 5.40 12.00
CA PHE A 90 -4.96 4.64 10.76
C PHE A 90 -4.45 5.41 9.55
N GLN A 91 -3.59 4.75 8.79
CA GLN A 91 -3.04 5.30 7.56
C GLN A 91 -2.90 4.22 6.50
N ILE A 92 -2.82 4.67 5.25
CA ILE A 92 -2.60 3.79 4.11
C ILE A 92 -1.25 4.16 3.48
N LEU A 93 -0.42 3.17 3.17
CA LEU A 93 0.85 3.35 2.48
C LEU A 93 0.70 4.25 1.24
N GLY A 94 1.63 5.18 1.04
CA GLY A 94 1.59 6.17 -0.04
C GLY A 94 0.86 7.47 0.32
N LEU A 95 0.28 7.57 1.52
CA LEU A 95 -0.24 8.81 2.13
C LEU A 95 -0.73 8.53 3.55
N PRO A 96 -0.26 9.24 4.62
CA PRO A 96 0.56 10.46 4.58
C PRO A 96 2.06 10.23 4.40
N GLN A 97 2.54 9.00 4.55
CA GLN A 97 3.95 8.64 4.32
C GLN A 97 4.20 8.24 2.87
N ASN A 98 5.47 8.25 2.44
CA ASN A 98 5.87 7.80 1.13
C ASN A 98 5.50 6.33 0.90
N GLY A 99 5.10 6.01 -0.32
CA GLY A 99 4.64 4.70 -0.76
C GLY A 99 5.63 3.96 -1.64
N CYS A 100 5.10 3.00 -2.36
CA CYS A 100 5.87 1.97 -3.07
C CYS A 100 6.17 2.29 -4.55
N PHE A 101 5.83 3.46 -5.08
CA PHE A 101 6.29 3.83 -6.44
C PHE A 101 7.73 4.30 -6.41
N ALA A 102 8.60 3.45 -5.85
CA ALA A 102 10.03 3.64 -5.66
C ALA A 102 10.76 2.30 -5.67
N THR A 103 12.08 2.33 -5.83
CA THR A 103 12.90 1.10 -5.75
C THR A 103 12.86 0.46 -4.36
N PHE A 104 12.78 1.28 -3.30
CA PHE A 104 12.71 0.83 -1.92
C PHE A 104 11.60 1.57 -1.17
N VAL A 105 10.98 0.86 -0.23
CA VAL A 105 9.93 1.39 0.64
C VAL A 105 10.13 0.91 2.08
N SER A 106 9.88 1.79 3.06
CA SER A 106 9.91 1.44 4.48
C SER A 106 8.49 1.13 4.96
N VAL A 107 8.29 -0.04 5.56
CA VAL A 107 7.00 -0.54 6.03
C VAL A 107 7.13 -1.17 7.42
N PRO A 108 6.10 -1.09 8.28
CA PRO A 108 6.14 -1.76 9.57
C PRO A 108 6.17 -3.29 9.40
N GLU A 109 7.03 -3.96 10.15
CA GLU A 109 7.28 -5.41 10.08
C GLU A 109 6.00 -6.25 10.24
N GLU A 110 5.09 -5.84 11.13
CA GLU A 110 3.85 -6.56 11.44
C GLU A 110 2.85 -6.64 10.25
N TYR A 111 3.05 -5.81 9.21
CA TYR A 111 2.18 -5.80 8.02
C TYR A 111 2.79 -6.52 6.82
N ILE A 112 3.93 -7.21 7.00
CA ILE A 112 4.65 -7.94 5.96
C ILE A 112 4.19 -9.40 5.95
N TYR A 113 3.84 -9.92 4.77
CA TYR A 113 3.37 -11.28 4.56
C TYR A 113 4.13 -11.95 3.41
N LYS A 114 4.36 -13.26 3.51
CA LYS A 114 4.92 -14.04 2.41
C LYS A 114 3.92 -14.10 1.24
N VAL A 115 4.42 -13.96 0.03
CA VAL A 115 3.63 -14.15 -1.18
C VAL A 115 3.25 -15.63 -1.32
N PRO A 116 1.98 -15.98 -1.59
CA PRO A 116 1.59 -17.33 -1.96
C PRO A 116 2.37 -17.82 -3.20
N GLU A 117 2.86 -19.06 -3.17
CA GLU A 117 3.77 -19.58 -4.20
C GLU A 117 3.17 -19.58 -5.62
N HIS A 118 1.85 -19.75 -5.73
CA HIS A 118 1.15 -19.80 -7.01
C HIS A 118 0.95 -18.43 -7.69
N LEU A 119 1.24 -17.33 -7.00
CA LEU A 119 1.12 -15.98 -7.56
C LEU A 119 2.47 -15.52 -8.14
N SER A 120 2.44 -14.91 -9.31
CA SER A 120 3.53 -14.10 -9.82
C SER A 120 3.68 -12.80 -9.01
N ASP A 121 4.82 -12.11 -9.13
CA ASP A 121 5.04 -10.83 -8.46
C ASP A 121 4.02 -9.77 -8.90
N ALA A 122 3.66 -9.77 -10.19
CA ALA A 122 2.68 -8.84 -10.73
C ALA A 122 1.27 -9.08 -10.14
N GLU A 123 0.82 -10.35 -10.08
CA GLU A 123 -0.46 -10.71 -9.47
C GLU A 123 -0.47 -10.41 -7.96
N ALA A 124 0.61 -10.77 -7.26
CA ALA A 124 0.76 -10.47 -5.83
C ALA A 124 0.71 -8.96 -5.55
N SER A 125 1.32 -8.13 -6.41
CA SER A 125 1.30 -6.67 -6.24
C SER A 125 -0.09 -6.04 -6.42
N ALA A 126 -1.02 -6.69 -7.12
CA ALA A 126 -2.36 -6.15 -7.36
C ALA A 126 -3.40 -6.56 -6.29
N LEU A 127 -3.03 -7.49 -5.40
CA LEU A 127 -3.97 -8.12 -4.47
C LEU A 127 -4.30 -7.30 -3.22
N PRO A 128 -3.35 -6.63 -2.51
CA PRO A 128 -3.55 -6.24 -1.12
C PRO A 128 -4.71 -5.26 -0.88
N LEU A 129 -4.67 -4.06 -1.42
CA LEU A 129 -5.67 -3.02 -1.12
C LEU A 129 -7.08 -3.43 -1.55
N ALA A 130 -7.21 -3.88 -2.79
CA ALA A 130 -8.50 -4.29 -3.35
C ALA A 130 -9.03 -5.54 -2.65
N GLY A 131 -8.17 -6.55 -2.44
CA GLY A 131 -8.52 -7.80 -1.78
C GLY A 131 -8.97 -7.61 -0.33
N ILE A 132 -8.23 -6.83 0.46
CA ILE A 132 -8.60 -6.53 1.85
C ILE A 132 -9.91 -5.73 1.91
N THR A 133 -10.09 -4.77 1.00
CA THR A 133 -11.32 -3.96 0.92
C THR A 133 -12.52 -4.86 0.59
N ALA A 134 -12.41 -5.73 -0.41
CA ALA A 134 -13.47 -6.65 -0.80
C ALA A 134 -13.77 -7.66 0.32
N TYR A 135 -12.73 -8.25 0.92
CA TYR A 135 -12.88 -9.19 2.03
C TYR A 135 -13.61 -8.54 3.22
N ARG A 136 -13.20 -7.33 3.60
CA ARG A 136 -13.83 -6.60 4.68
C ARG A 136 -15.30 -6.27 4.38
N ALA A 137 -15.59 -5.78 3.18
CA ALA A 137 -16.95 -5.47 2.77
C ALA A 137 -17.84 -6.72 2.86
N LEU A 138 -17.36 -7.82 2.30
CA LEU A 138 -18.11 -9.06 2.19
C LEU A 138 -18.25 -9.75 3.55
N PHE A 139 -17.15 -10.13 4.18
CA PHE A 139 -17.16 -11.02 5.36
C PHE A 139 -17.32 -10.27 6.69
N SER A 140 -16.75 -9.05 6.81
CA SER A 140 -16.85 -8.31 8.07
C SER A 140 -18.13 -7.48 8.18
N LYS A 141 -18.64 -6.93 7.07
CA LYS A 141 -19.81 -6.03 7.05
C LYS A 141 -21.09 -6.73 6.59
N CYS A 142 -21.11 -7.34 5.41
CA CYS A 142 -22.29 -8.03 4.87
C CYS A 142 -22.58 -9.33 5.59
N LYS A 143 -21.55 -10.11 5.95
CA LYS A 143 -21.69 -11.42 6.64
C LYS A 143 -22.62 -12.37 5.90
N PRO A 144 -22.36 -12.69 4.63
CA PRO A 144 -23.24 -13.52 3.81
C PRO A 144 -23.38 -14.92 4.41
N VAL A 145 -24.55 -15.51 4.24
CA VAL A 145 -24.80 -16.90 4.60
C VAL A 145 -24.78 -17.80 3.37
N ALA A 146 -24.54 -19.09 3.58
CA ALA A 146 -24.50 -20.06 2.49
C ALA A 146 -25.81 -20.06 1.68
N GLY A 147 -25.69 -19.99 0.34
CA GLY A 147 -26.83 -19.95 -0.59
C GLY A 147 -27.27 -18.55 -1.01
N GLU A 148 -26.73 -17.48 -0.43
CA GLU A 148 -27.00 -16.11 -0.90
C GLU A 148 -26.23 -15.79 -2.20
N THR A 149 -26.87 -15.00 -3.05
CA THR A 149 -26.25 -14.42 -4.25
C THR A 149 -25.81 -13.00 -3.93
N ILE A 150 -24.55 -12.69 -4.25
CA ILE A 150 -23.97 -11.35 -4.05
C ILE A 150 -23.80 -10.70 -5.42
N LEU A 151 -24.28 -9.46 -5.55
CA LEU A 151 -24.18 -8.65 -6.76
C LEU A 151 -23.25 -7.46 -6.52
#